data_53924073e350a832449b068b502adf98
#
_entry.id   53924073e350a832449b068b502adf98
#
_cell.length_a   1.000
_cell.length_b   1.000
_cell.length_c   1.000
_cell.angle_alpha   90.00
_cell.angle_beta   90.00
_cell.angle_gamma   90.00
#
_symmetry.space_group_name_H-M   'P 1'
#
loop_
_entity.id
_entity.type
_entity.pdbx_description
1 polymer ?
#
loop_
_entity_poly.entity_id
_entity_poly.type
_entity_poly.pdbx_seq_one_letter_code
_entity_poly.pdbx_strand_id
1 'polypeptide(L)'
;MTKSKPSPLPPDTQIGDYRVVRRIASGGFGVVYLAVGPGGQQVAIKEYLPALLATREPGALLPQVDPEKLSLYRLGLKSFFEEGRSLAQISHPSVVSVMNFFRENDTVYMVMNYLEGASLQEYIVTARELKQAKVFRESTIRSLFDEILRGLRIVHQHKMLHLDIKPANILITDDNKAVLIDFGAAREVLSKEGNFIRPMYTPGFAAPEMYRRGGIMGPWTDIYAIGACVYACMQ
;
A
#
# COMPACT_ATOMS: atom_id res chain seq x y z
N MET A 1 -8.37 7.47 -25.86
CA MET A 1 -9.48 7.06 -24.98
C MET A 1 -8.91 6.95 -23.57
N THR A 2 -9.31 7.80 -22.66
CA THR A 2 -8.97 7.73 -21.23
C THR A 2 -9.62 6.48 -20.68
N LYS A 3 -8.82 5.43 -20.39
CA LYS A 3 -9.33 4.23 -19.70
C LYS A 3 -9.90 4.67 -18.36
N SER A 4 -11.18 4.42 -18.12
CA SER A 4 -11.82 4.65 -16.83
C SER A 4 -11.10 3.85 -15.75
N LYS A 5 -10.92 4.45 -14.57
CA LYS A 5 -10.39 3.71 -13.41
C LYS A 5 -11.35 2.55 -13.09
N PRO A 6 -10.82 1.37 -12.69
CA PRO A 6 -11.67 0.26 -12.32
C PRO A 6 -12.62 0.63 -11.18
N SER A 7 -13.89 0.27 -11.31
CA SER A 7 -14.89 0.53 -10.30
C SER A 7 -14.65 -0.32 -9.04
N PRO A 8 -14.80 0.23 -7.83
CA PRO A 8 -14.72 -0.55 -6.60
C PRO A 8 -15.91 -1.50 -6.49
N LEU A 9 -15.78 -2.52 -5.65
CA LEU A 9 -16.91 -3.35 -5.25
C LEU A 9 -17.97 -2.50 -4.53
N PRO A 10 -19.27 -2.77 -4.78
CA PRO A 10 -20.35 -2.09 -4.06
C PRO A 10 -20.32 -2.37 -2.55
N PRO A 11 -20.88 -1.49 -1.71
CA PRO A 11 -21.20 -1.85 -0.33
C PRO A 11 -22.05 -3.12 -0.27
N ASP A 12 -21.96 -3.84 0.85
CA ASP A 12 -22.62 -5.11 1.13
C ASP A 12 -22.22 -6.29 0.23
N THR A 13 -21.22 -6.11 -0.67
CA THR A 13 -20.64 -7.23 -1.41
C THR A 13 -19.98 -8.21 -0.44
N GLN A 14 -20.34 -9.50 -0.59
CA GLN A 14 -19.67 -10.59 0.13
C GLN A 14 -18.43 -11.04 -0.66
N ILE A 15 -17.28 -11.12 0.02
CA ILE A 15 -16.02 -11.65 -0.49
C ILE A 15 -15.43 -12.59 0.56
N GLY A 16 -15.45 -13.91 0.27
CA GLY A 16 -15.18 -14.92 1.29
C GLY A 16 -16.10 -14.74 2.50
N ASP A 17 -15.52 -14.73 3.70
CA ASP A 17 -16.24 -14.54 4.95
C ASP A 17 -16.40 -13.05 5.34
N TYR A 18 -16.10 -12.12 4.43
CA TYR A 18 -16.07 -10.69 4.73
C TYR A 18 -17.14 -9.94 3.94
N ARG A 19 -17.79 -8.98 4.57
CA ARG A 19 -18.77 -8.10 3.94
C ARG A 19 -18.21 -6.69 3.79
N VAL A 20 -18.12 -6.21 2.57
CA VAL A 20 -17.64 -4.86 2.25
C VAL A 20 -18.58 -3.82 2.83
N VAL A 21 -18.04 -2.86 3.57
CA VAL A 21 -18.79 -1.71 4.11
C VAL A 21 -18.66 -0.52 3.17
N ARG A 22 -17.43 -0.14 2.87
CA ARG A 22 -17.12 0.99 1.96
C ARG A 22 -15.69 0.91 1.45
N ARG A 23 -15.42 1.64 0.38
CA ARG A 23 -14.05 1.89 -0.06
C ARG A 23 -13.35 2.84 0.92
N ILE A 24 -12.10 2.52 1.30
CA ILE A 24 -11.20 3.38 2.08
C ILE A 24 -10.28 4.16 1.13
N ALA A 25 -9.61 3.45 0.20
CA ALA A 25 -8.64 4.02 -0.71
C ALA A 25 -8.70 3.36 -2.09
N SER A 26 -8.19 4.06 -3.10
CA SER A 26 -7.96 3.51 -4.44
C SER A 26 -6.63 4.04 -4.95
N GLY A 27 -5.80 3.13 -5.45
CA GLY A 27 -4.51 3.44 -6.04
C GLY A 27 -4.36 2.86 -7.45
N GLY A 28 -3.18 3.01 -8.03
CA GLY A 28 -2.86 2.45 -9.34
C GLY A 28 -2.82 0.91 -9.36
N PHE A 29 -2.71 0.25 -8.21
CA PHE A 29 -2.51 -1.19 -8.06
C PHE A 29 -3.69 -1.93 -7.45
N GLY A 30 -4.66 -1.21 -6.89
CA GLY A 30 -5.79 -1.83 -6.27
C GLY A 30 -6.69 -0.90 -5.51
N VAL A 31 -7.63 -1.50 -4.82
CA VAL A 31 -8.63 -0.83 -4.01
C VAL A 31 -8.55 -1.38 -2.59
N VAL A 32 -8.69 -0.51 -1.60
CA VAL A 32 -8.78 -0.89 -0.18
C VAL A 32 -10.18 -0.62 0.31
N TYR A 33 -10.76 -1.61 0.96
CA TYR A 33 -12.10 -1.57 1.55
C TYR A 33 -12.05 -1.67 3.06
N LEU A 34 -12.95 -0.98 3.74
CA LEU A 34 -13.39 -1.34 5.07
C LEU A 34 -14.39 -2.48 4.92
N ALA A 35 -14.21 -3.55 5.65
CA ALA A 35 -15.12 -4.69 5.67
C ALA A 35 -15.35 -5.19 7.11
N VAL A 36 -16.38 -6.01 7.27
CA VAL A 36 -16.70 -6.69 8.53
C VAL A 36 -16.43 -8.17 8.33
N GLY A 37 -15.64 -8.76 9.21
CA GLY A 37 -15.32 -10.19 9.23
C GLY A 37 -16.36 -11.04 9.99
N PRO A 38 -16.17 -12.37 10.02
CA PRO A 38 -17.13 -13.32 10.57
C PRO A 38 -17.42 -13.12 12.06
N GLY A 39 -16.50 -12.51 12.81
CA GLY A 39 -16.68 -12.16 14.23
C GLY A 39 -17.25 -10.76 14.48
N GLY A 40 -17.69 -10.05 13.43
CA GLY A 40 -18.14 -8.66 13.53
C GLY A 40 -17.01 -7.62 13.62
N GLN A 41 -15.75 -8.05 13.60
CA GLN A 41 -14.60 -7.16 13.66
C GLN A 41 -14.42 -6.39 12.33
N GLN A 42 -13.98 -5.15 12.43
CA GLN A 42 -13.59 -4.36 11.27
C GLN A 42 -12.21 -4.79 10.76
N VAL A 43 -12.10 -4.91 9.44
CA VAL A 43 -10.86 -5.24 8.74
C VAL A 43 -10.65 -4.33 7.54
N ALA A 44 -9.39 -4.14 7.14
CA ALA A 44 -9.05 -3.52 5.87
C ALA A 44 -8.76 -4.63 4.85
N ILE A 45 -9.40 -4.58 3.68
CA ILE A 45 -9.18 -5.56 2.61
C ILE A 45 -8.59 -4.85 1.40
N LYS A 46 -7.38 -5.22 1.03
CA LYS A 46 -6.71 -4.74 -0.19
C LYS A 46 -6.96 -5.74 -1.32
N GLU A 47 -7.61 -5.28 -2.37
CA GLU A 47 -7.85 -6.01 -3.61
C GLU A 47 -6.76 -5.71 -4.63
N TYR A 48 -6.20 -6.71 -5.28
CA TYR A 48 -5.33 -6.53 -6.44
C TYR A 48 -6.16 -6.18 -7.67
N LEU A 49 -6.13 -4.92 -8.08
CA LEU A 49 -6.89 -4.41 -9.24
C LEU A 49 -6.08 -3.31 -9.95
N PRO A 50 -4.99 -3.66 -10.65
CA PRO A 50 -4.11 -2.68 -11.26
C PRO A 50 -4.80 -1.97 -12.44
N ALA A 51 -5.01 -0.67 -12.33
CA ALA A 51 -5.74 0.15 -13.32
C ALA A 51 -5.12 0.16 -14.72
N LEU A 52 -3.83 -0.18 -14.85
CA LEU A 52 -3.16 -0.30 -16.15
C LEU A 52 -3.44 -1.65 -16.85
N LEU A 53 -3.86 -2.67 -16.11
CA LEU A 53 -4.02 -4.02 -16.60
C LEU A 53 -5.47 -4.50 -16.60
N ALA A 54 -6.27 -4.01 -15.67
CA ALA A 54 -7.64 -4.44 -15.45
C ALA A 54 -8.59 -3.26 -15.38
N THR A 55 -9.82 -3.49 -15.81
CA THR A 55 -10.98 -2.60 -15.62
C THR A 55 -12.07 -3.37 -14.91
N ARG A 56 -13.05 -2.68 -14.34
CA ARG A 56 -14.26 -3.29 -13.79
C ARG A 56 -15.42 -2.33 -13.97
N GLU A 57 -16.52 -2.84 -14.54
CA GLU A 57 -17.74 -2.08 -14.69
C GLU A 57 -18.42 -1.83 -13.32
N PRO A 58 -19.15 -0.74 -13.17
CA PRO A 58 -19.92 -0.49 -11.96
C PRO A 58 -20.88 -1.66 -11.64
N GLY A 59 -20.82 -2.16 -10.41
CA GLY A 59 -21.66 -3.29 -9.94
C GLY A 59 -21.14 -4.68 -10.31
N ALA A 60 -20.14 -4.80 -11.19
CA ALA A 60 -19.53 -6.08 -11.50
C ALA A 60 -18.59 -6.55 -10.37
N LEU A 61 -18.47 -7.86 -10.17
CA LEU A 61 -17.52 -8.45 -9.22
C LEU A 61 -16.18 -8.78 -9.88
N LEU A 62 -16.23 -9.27 -11.13
CA LEU A 62 -15.05 -9.75 -11.84
C LEU A 62 -14.29 -8.58 -12.52
N PRO A 63 -12.96 -8.53 -12.41
CA PRO A 63 -12.15 -7.65 -13.23
C PRO A 63 -12.13 -8.12 -14.67
N GLN A 64 -12.11 -7.19 -15.61
CA GLN A 64 -11.92 -7.44 -17.04
C GLN A 64 -10.47 -7.11 -17.38
N VAL A 65 -9.75 -8.11 -17.86
CA VAL A 65 -8.34 -8.01 -18.25
C VAL A 65 -8.22 -8.18 -19.76
N ASP A 66 -7.50 -7.27 -20.40
CA ASP A 66 -7.15 -7.37 -21.80
C ASP A 66 -6.35 -8.69 -22.05
N PRO A 67 -6.73 -9.53 -23.02
CA PRO A 67 -6.01 -10.77 -23.34
C PRO A 67 -4.50 -10.57 -23.54
N GLU A 68 -4.08 -9.48 -24.15
CA GLU A 68 -2.65 -9.15 -24.36
C GLU A 68 -1.91 -8.90 -23.05
N LYS A 69 -2.62 -8.51 -21.98
CA LYS A 69 -2.08 -8.18 -20.66
C LYS A 69 -2.26 -9.29 -19.63
N LEU A 70 -2.94 -10.37 -20.00
CA LEU A 70 -3.32 -11.42 -19.06
C LEU A 70 -2.11 -12.08 -18.38
N SER A 71 -1.02 -12.30 -19.11
CA SER A 71 0.22 -12.86 -18.53
C SER A 71 0.81 -11.95 -17.47
N LEU A 72 0.85 -10.65 -17.73
CA LEU A 72 1.37 -9.65 -16.79
C LEU A 72 0.45 -9.49 -15.57
N TYR A 73 -0.88 -9.53 -15.79
CA TYR A 73 -1.85 -9.51 -14.70
C TYR A 73 -1.68 -10.71 -13.77
N ARG A 74 -1.52 -11.93 -14.32
CA ARG A 74 -1.27 -13.15 -13.55
C ARG A 74 0.05 -13.12 -12.78
N LEU A 75 1.10 -12.55 -13.37
CA LEU A 75 2.38 -12.37 -12.70
C LEU A 75 2.25 -11.44 -11.49
N GLY A 76 1.55 -10.30 -11.66
CA GLY A 76 1.26 -9.38 -10.56
C GLY A 76 0.36 -9.98 -9.48
N LEU A 77 -0.64 -10.80 -9.84
CA LEU A 77 -1.45 -11.57 -8.88
C LEU A 77 -0.58 -12.48 -8.01
N LYS A 78 0.35 -13.21 -8.64
CA LYS A 78 1.29 -14.08 -7.92
C LYS A 78 2.17 -13.26 -6.98
N SER A 79 2.73 -12.16 -7.44
CA SER A 79 3.58 -11.30 -6.63
C SER A 79 2.82 -10.70 -5.44
N PHE A 80 1.58 -10.24 -5.65
CA PHE A 80 0.74 -9.73 -4.58
C PHE A 80 0.39 -10.80 -3.53
N PHE A 81 0.14 -12.04 -3.97
CA PHE A 81 -0.10 -13.16 -3.07
C PHE A 81 1.15 -13.51 -2.24
N GLU A 82 2.34 -13.55 -2.86
CA GLU A 82 3.60 -13.80 -2.17
C GLU A 82 3.96 -12.67 -1.19
N GLU A 83 3.64 -11.40 -1.53
CA GLU A 83 3.75 -10.26 -0.64
C GLU A 83 2.91 -10.46 0.63
N GLY A 84 1.62 -10.80 0.47
CA GLY A 84 0.72 -11.07 1.59
C GLY A 84 1.22 -12.22 2.46
N ARG A 85 1.69 -13.30 1.84
CA ARG A 85 2.27 -14.46 2.54
C ARG A 85 3.49 -14.08 3.37
N SER A 86 4.37 -13.25 2.84
CA SER A 86 5.58 -12.82 3.52
C SER A 86 5.26 -11.85 4.66
N LEU A 87 4.34 -10.91 4.43
CA LEU A 87 3.87 -9.97 5.45
C LEU A 87 3.17 -10.68 6.62
N ALA A 88 2.42 -11.75 6.35
CA ALA A 88 1.75 -12.53 7.40
C ALA A 88 2.73 -13.19 8.40
N GLN A 89 4.01 -13.29 8.05
CA GLN A 89 5.06 -13.80 8.95
C GLN A 89 5.68 -12.71 9.83
N ILE A 90 5.35 -11.44 9.58
CA ILE A 90 5.91 -10.30 10.29
C ILE A 90 4.94 -9.87 11.38
N SER A 91 5.39 -9.86 12.62
CA SER A 91 4.66 -9.33 13.76
C SER A 91 5.46 -8.19 14.39
N HIS A 92 5.03 -6.96 14.15
CA HIS A 92 5.62 -5.76 14.75
C HIS A 92 4.57 -4.64 14.82
N PRO A 93 4.47 -3.87 15.92
CA PRO A 93 3.46 -2.84 16.10
C PRO A 93 3.50 -1.73 15.03
N SER A 94 4.67 -1.48 14.42
CA SER A 94 4.83 -0.47 13.36
C SER A 94 4.79 -1.06 11.94
N VAL A 95 4.28 -2.27 11.76
CA VAL A 95 4.05 -2.90 10.45
C VAL A 95 2.62 -3.41 10.42
N VAL A 96 1.89 -3.13 9.34
CA VAL A 96 0.52 -3.62 9.18
C VAL A 96 0.47 -5.14 9.27
N SER A 97 -0.44 -5.65 10.08
CA SER A 97 -0.62 -7.09 10.27
C SER A 97 -1.57 -7.67 9.23
N VAL A 98 -1.10 -8.67 8.49
CA VAL A 98 -1.93 -9.45 7.57
C VAL A 98 -2.56 -10.62 8.33
N MET A 99 -3.89 -10.68 8.31
CA MET A 99 -4.69 -11.71 9.00
C MET A 99 -5.02 -12.88 8.08
N ASN A 100 -5.29 -12.59 6.81
CA ASN A 100 -5.72 -13.59 5.83
C ASN A 100 -5.41 -13.10 4.40
N PHE A 101 -5.32 -14.03 3.45
CA PHE A 101 -5.27 -13.72 2.02
C PHE A 101 -5.88 -14.88 1.24
N PHE A 102 -6.66 -14.58 0.22
CA PHE A 102 -7.37 -15.58 -0.56
C PHE A 102 -7.63 -15.11 -1.99
N ARG A 103 -8.02 -16.07 -2.84
CA ARG A 103 -8.41 -15.81 -4.23
C ARG A 103 -9.91 -15.94 -4.36
N GLU A 104 -10.53 -14.93 -4.96
CA GLU A 104 -11.93 -14.94 -5.36
C GLU A 104 -12.12 -13.89 -6.47
N ASN A 105 -13.19 -13.99 -7.25
CA ASN A 105 -13.52 -13.04 -8.32
C ASN A 105 -12.35 -12.79 -9.30
N ASP A 106 -11.60 -13.83 -9.67
CA ASP A 106 -10.43 -13.75 -10.55
C ASP A 106 -9.35 -12.75 -10.11
N THR A 107 -9.33 -12.42 -8.81
CA THR A 107 -8.31 -11.58 -8.18
C THR A 107 -7.83 -12.16 -6.84
N VAL A 108 -7.03 -11.39 -6.12
CA VAL A 108 -6.50 -11.73 -4.77
C VAL A 108 -6.87 -10.62 -3.81
N TYR A 109 -7.29 -11.03 -2.63
CA TYR A 109 -7.62 -10.18 -1.51
C TYR A 109 -6.64 -10.43 -0.36
N MET A 110 -6.12 -9.35 0.23
CA MET A 110 -5.30 -9.38 1.44
C MET A 110 -6.08 -8.70 2.57
N VAL A 111 -6.35 -9.45 3.62
CA VAL A 111 -7.09 -8.97 4.80
C VAL A 111 -6.11 -8.55 5.87
N MET A 112 -6.25 -7.36 6.35
CA MET A 112 -5.37 -6.73 7.34
C MET A 112 -6.19 -6.17 8.51
N ASN A 113 -5.54 -5.97 9.64
CA ASN A 113 -6.16 -5.20 10.73
C ASN A 113 -6.58 -3.82 10.21
N TYR A 114 -7.81 -3.42 10.50
CA TYR A 114 -8.22 -2.04 10.31
C TYR A 114 -7.65 -1.20 11.46
N LEU A 115 -6.95 -0.14 11.11
CA LEU A 115 -6.35 0.78 12.06
C LEU A 115 -7.04 2.14 11.92
N GLU A 116 -7.56 2.66 13.01
CA GLU A 116 -8.09 4.02 13.08
C GLU A 116 -6.94 5.02 13.23
N GLY A 117 -7.06 6.16 12.54
CA GLY A 117 -6.01 7.17 12.51
C GLY A 117 -5.96 7.92 11.18
N ALA A 118 -4.94 8.73 10.99
CA ALA A 118 -4.69 9.50 9.78
C ALA A 118 -3.29 9.22 9.22
N SER A 119 -3.14 9.32 7.90
CA SER A 119 -1.82 9.22 7.28
C SER A 119 -0.94 10.42 7.63
N LEU A 120 0.37 10.22 7.65
CA LEU A 120 1.34 11.31 7.79
C LEU A 120 1.14 12.39 6.71
N GLN A 121 0.65 11.99 5.52
CA GLN A 121 0.30 12.92 4.44
C GLN A 121 -0.83 13.86 4.84
N GLU A 122 -1.86 13.35 5.49
CA GLU A 122 -2.99 14.18 5.97
C GLU A 122 -2.52 15.18 7.02
N TYR A 123 -1.66 14.77 7.96
CA TYR A 123 -1.05 15.71 8.93
C TYR A 123 -0.25 16.81 8.25
N ILE A 124 0.57 16.47 7.24
CA ILE A 124 1.37 17.44 6.48
C ILE A 124 0.46 18.43 5.73
N VAL A 125 -0.59 17.93 5.07
CA VAL A 125 -1.53 18.79 4.33
C VAL A 125 -2.27 19.72 5.27
N THR A 126 -2.82 19.21 6.37
CA THR A 126 -3.55 19.99 7.38
C THR A 126 -2.67 21.08 7.99
N ALA A 127 -1.41 20.76 8.34
CA ALA A 127 -0.50 21.74 8.90
C ALA A 127 -0.20 22.89 7.91
N ARG A 128 -0.04 22.57 6.62
CA ARG A 128 0.16 23.57 5.56
C ARG A 128 -1.08 24.44 5.35
N GLU A 129 -2.27 23.85 5.31
CA GLU A 129 -3.53 24.59 5.20
C GLU A 129 -3.74 25.56 6.38
N LEU A 130 -3.39 25.12 7.58
CA LEU A 130 -3.45 25.93 8.80
C LEU A 130 -2.28 26.91 8.93
N LYS A 131 -1.37 26.97 7.96
CA LYS A 131 -0.14 27.80 7.98
C LYS A 131 0.69 27.61 9.25
N GLN A 132 0.73 26.38 9.78
CA GLN A 132 1.55 26.05 10.93
C GLN A 132 3.03 26.06 10.53
N ALA A 133 3.89 26.58 11.40
CA ALA A 133 5.33 26.65 11.14
C ALA A 133 6.00 25.26 11.07
N LYS A 134 5.39 24.24 11.67
CA LYS A 134 5.89 22.85 11.68
C LYS A 134 4.72 21.87 11.79
N VAL A 135 4.80 20.75 11.09
CA VAL A 135 3.83 19.64 11.19
C VAL A 135 3.88 19.01 12.58
N PHE A 136 5.09 18.74 13.05
CA PHE A 136 5.36 18.15 14.36
C PHE A 136 6.57 18.82 15.04
N ARG A 137 6.64 18.66 16.36
CA ARG A 137 7.88 18.95 17.12
C ARG A 137 8.95 17.94 16.72
N GLU A 138 10.22 18.35 16.78
CA GLU A 138 11.35 17.48 16.44
C GLU A 138 11.36 16.18 17.26
N SER A 139 11.02 16.26 18.56
CA SER A 139 10.92 15.08 19.43
C SER A 139 9.87 14.08 18.95
N THR A 140 8.72 14.57 18.45
CA THR A 140 7.67 13.73 17.88
C THR A 140 8.14 13.05 16.58
N ILE A 141 8.79 13.81 15.68
CA ILE A 141 9.36 13.25 14.45
C ILE A 141 10.35 12.14 14.79
N ARG A 142 11.26 12.37 15.73
CA ARG A 142 12.25 11.37 16.17
C ARG A 142 11.57 10.10 16.70
N SER A 143 10.55 10.24 17.55
CA SER A 143 9.83 9.09 18.11
C SER A 143 9.12 8.29 17.03
N LEU A 144 8.34 8.94 16.16
CA LEU A 144 7.60 8.28 15.08
C LEU A 144 8.53 7.51 14.12
N PHE A 145 9.63 8.15 13.71
CA PHE A 145 10.56 7.50 12.78
C PHE A 145 11.45 6.43 13.44
N ASP A 146 11.73 6.53 14.75
CA ASP A 146 12.38 5.42 15.48
C ASP A 146 11.49 4.17 15.48
N GLU A 147 10.19 4.33 15.75
CA GLU A 147 9.21 3.23 15.68
C GLU A 147 9.18 2.60 14.27
N ILE A 148 9.05 3.43 13.23
CA ILE A 148 9.04 3.00 11.83
C ILE A 148 10.32 2.26 11.46
N LEU A 149 11.49 2.78 11.83
CA LEU A 149 12.79 2.17 11.53
C LEU A 149 12.96 0.81 12.24
N ARG A 150 12.41 0.65 13.45
CA ARG A 150 12.38 -0.65 14.14
C ARG A 150 11.53 -1.67 13.37
N GLY A 151 10.34 -1.27 12.94
CA GLY A 151 9.47 -2.10 12.10
C GLY A 151 10.12 -2.46 10.77
N LEU A 152 10.70 -1.47 10.08
CA LEU A 152 11.37 -1.66 8.80
C LEU A 152 12.58 -2.60 8.91
N ARG A 153 13.32 -2.56 10.03
CA ARG A 153 14.39 -3.51 10.30
C ARG A 153 13.88 -4.95 10.31
N ILE A 154 12.72 -5.20 10.92
CA ILE A 154 12.12 -6.56 10.91
C ILE A 154 11.72 -6.97 9.50
N VAL A 155 11.12 -6.05 8.71
CA VAL A 155 10.80 -6.29 7.30
C VAL A 155 12.05 -6.71 6.52
N HIS A 156 13.16 -5.97 6.66
CA HIS A 156 14.43 -6.27 5.99
C HIS A 156 15.07 -7.60 6.45
N GLN A 157 14.93 -7.96 7.72
CA GLN A 157 15.37 -9.26 8.24
C GLN A 157 14.62 -10.43 7.58
N HIS A 158 13.35 -10.24 7.21
CA HIS A 158 12.55 -11.18 6.41
C HIS A 158 12.85 -11.10 4.90
N LYS A 159 13.93 -10.39 4.49
CA LYS A 159 14.34 -10.21 3.10
C LYS A 159 13.26 -9.57 2.22
N MET A 160 12.40 -8.79 2.83
CA MET A 160 11.41 -7.96 2.14
C MET A 160 11.87 -6.51 2.08
N LEU A 161 11.43 -5.81 1.05
CA LEU A 161 11.54 -4.36 0.89
C LEU A 161 10.14 -3.76 0.83
N HIS A 162 9.98 -2.54 1.32
CA HIS A 162 8.70 -1.84 1.23
C HIS A 162 8.46 -1.21 -0.15
N LEU A 163 9.47 -0.54 -0.69
CA LEU A 163 9.57 0.06 -2.04
C LEU A 163 8.52 1.15 -2.39
N ASP A 164 7.66 1.54 -1.46
CA ASP A 164 6.72 2.66 -1.64
C ASP A 164 6.54 3.46 -0.33
N ILE A 165 7.63 3.63 0.44
CA ILE A 165 7.58 4.46 1.65
C ILE A 165 7.36 5.92 1.23
N LYS A 166 6.28 6.50 1.76
CA LYS A 166 5.87 7.89 1.58
C LYS A 166 4.90 8.29 2.68
N PRO A 167 4.65 9.57 2.91
CA PRO A 167 3.75 10.00 3.99
C PRO A 167 2.35 9.40 3.93
N ALA A 168 1.82 9.12 2.74
CA ALA A 168 0.51 8.47 2.58
C ALA A 168 0.49 7.00 3.02
N ASN A 169 1.66 6.34 3.12
CA ASN A 169 1.82 4.95 3.51
C ASN A 169 2.38 4.79 4.94
N ILE A 170 2.43 5.87 5.70
CA ILE A 170 2.69 5.89 7.14
C ILE A 170 1.41 6.34 7.83
N LEU A 171 0.74 5.43 8.53
CA LEU A 171 -0.45 5.72 9.32
C LEU A 171 -0.02 6.09 10.74
N ILE A 172 -0.57 7.16 11.27
CA ILE A 172 -0.47 7.53 12.68
C ILE A 172 -1.82 7.19 13.30
N THR A 173 -1.82 6.19 14.17
CA THR A 173 -3.03 5.69 14.83
C THR A 173 -3.51 6.66 15.92
N ASP A 174 -4.76 6.53 16.36
CA ASP A 174 -5.34 7.39 17.39
C ASP A 174 -4.61 7.30 18.74
N ASP A 175 -3.88 6.19 18.99
CA ASP A 175 -2.96 6.03 20.13
C ASP A 175 -1.52 6.52 19.83
N ASN A 176 -1.35 7.34 18.79
CA ASN A 176 -0.10 7.98 18.36
C ASN A 176 1.03 7.01 17.98
N LYS A 177 0.73 5.82 17.50
CA LYS A 177 1.73 4.90 16.97
C LYS A 177 1.88 5.07 15.47
N ALA A 178 3.11 4.96 14.97
CA ALA A 178 3.39 4.99 13.55
C ALA A 178 3.42 3.58 12.96
N VAL A 179 2.65 3.35 11.88
CA VAL A 179 2.51 2.04 11.24
C VAL A 179 2.76 2.15 9.74
N LEU A 180 3.68 1.34 9.21
CA LEU A 180 3.88 1.16 7.78
C LEU A 180 2.74 0.33 7.18
N ILE A 181 2.12 0.89 6.14
CA ILE A 181 1.04 0.25 5.39
C ILE A 181 1.39 0.25 3.89
N ASP A 182 0.71 -0.56 3.10
CA ASP A 182 0.73 -0.55 1.62
C ASP A 182 2.11 -0.84 0.99
N PHE A 183 2.60 -2.07 1.16
CA PHE A 183 3.84 -2.56 0.56
C PHE A 183 3.79 -2.61 -0.97
N GLY A 184 4.92 -2.47 -1.65
CA GLY A 184 5.00 -2.24 -3.09
C GLY A 184 5.63 -3.36 -3.93
N ALA A 185 5.77 -4.60 -3.42
CA ALA A 185 6.43 -5.69 -4.14
C ALA A 185 5.74 -6.05 -5.47
N ALA A 186 4.41 -6.02 -5.53
CA ALA A 186 3.68 -6.23 -6.78
C ALA A 186 3.97 -5.15 -7.83
N ARG A 187 4.29 -3.92 -7.41
CA ARG A 187 4.67 -2.81 -8.29
C ARG A 187 6.04 -3.03 -8.90
N GLU A 188 6.99 -3.55 -8.12
CA GLU A 188 8.34 -3.86 -8.59
C GLU A 188 8.31 -4.87 -9.74
N VAL A 189 7.56 -5.96 -9.58
CA VAL A 189 7.43 -7.00 -10.62
C VAL A 189 6.82 -6.42 -11.89
N LEU A 190 5.73 -5.68 -11.78
CA LEU A 190 5.09 -5.04 -12.94
C LEU A 190 6.01 -4.03 -13.62
N SER A 191 6.82 -3.32 -12.87
CA SER A 191 7.80 -2.36 -13.42
C SER A 191 8.92 -3.04 -14.20
N LYS A 192 9.40 -4.21 -13.75
CA LYS A 192 10.49 -4.96 -14.40
C LYS A 192 10.05 -5.69 -15.67
N GLU A 193 8.90 -6.35 -15.63
CA GLU A 193 8.41 -7.23 -16.72
C GLU A 193 7.53 -6.47 -17.72
N GLY A 194 6.95 -5.36 -17.32
CA GLY A 194 6.14 -4.53 -18.22
C GLY A 194 7.01 -3.50 -18.95
N ASN A 195 6.88 -3.39 -20.26
CA ASN A 195 7.42 -2.25 -21.05
C ASN A 195 6.67 -0.95 -20.70
N PHE A 196 6.45 -0.68 -19.41
CA PHE A 196 5.81 0.55 -18.99
C PHE A 196 6.75 1.73 -19.17
N ILE A 197 6.29 2.70 -19.94
CA ILE A 197 7.02 3.95 -20.24
C ILE A 197 7.18 4.83 -18.97
N ARG A 198 6.39 4.56 -17.92
CA ARG A 198 6.46 5.30 -16.66
C ARG A 198 6.77 4.37 -15.50
N PRO A 199 7.84 4.64 -14.75
CA PRO A 199 8.14 3.91 -13.54
C PRO A 199 6.98 4.05 -12.53
N MET A 200 6.70 2.98 -11.81
CA MET A 200 5.58 2.91 -10.87
C MET A 200 6.03 3.30 -9.45
N TYR A 201 6.79 4.39 -9.33
CA TYR A 201 7.27 4.94 -8.07
C TYR A 201 6.67 6.33 -7.79
N THR A 202 6.74 6.75 -6.54
CA THR A 202 6.26 8.08 -6.13
C THR A 202 7.39 9.10 -6.23
N PRO A 203 7.34 10.06 -7.19
CA PRO A 203 8.36 11.11 -7.30
C PRO A 203 8.54 11.87 -5.98
N GLY A 204 9.79 12.21 -5.66
CA GLY A 204 10.16 12.90 -4.42
C GLY A 204 10.48 11.98 -3.24
N PHE A 205 10.00 10.72 -3.25
CA PHE A 205 10.28 9.73 -2.21
C PHE A 205 11.08 8.54 -2.73
N ALA A 206 11.04 8.27 -4.03
CA ALA A 206 11.76 7.17 -4.64
C ALA A 206 13.27 7.43 -4.67
N ALA A 207 14.04 6.43 -4.31
CA ALA A 207 15.50 6.47 -4.32
C ALA A 207 16.07 6.54 -5.75
N PRO A 208 17.27 7.11 -5.95
CA PRO A 208 17.85 7.31 -7.29
C PRO A 208 18.00 6.03 -8.12
N GLU A 209 18.26 4.89 -7.50
CA GLU A 209 18.35 3.59 -8.17
C GLU A 209 17.03 3.12 -8.76
N MET A 210 15.89 3.55 -8.22
CA MET A 210 14.56 3.21 -8.73
C MET A 210 14.26 3.88 -10.08
N TYR A 211 14.98 4.97 -10.41
CA TYR A 211 14.87 5.67 -11.69
C TYR A 211 15.73 5.05 -12.80
N ARG A 212 16.62 4.11 -12.43
CA ARG A 212 17.55 3.50 -13.38
C ARG A 212 17.05 2.13 -13.81
N ARG A 213 17.07 1.87 -15.13
CA ARG A 213 16.81 0.52 -15.65
C ARG A 213 17.87 -0.45 -15.13
N GLY A 214 17.43 -1.51 -14.42
CA GLY A 214 18.35 -2.46 -13.80
C GLY A 214 19.01 -1.96 -12.50
N GLY A 215 18.52 -0.88 -11.90
CA GLY A 215 18.98 -0.43 -10.59
C GLY A 215 18.78 -1.52 -9.53
N ILE A 216 19.83 -1.75 -8.72
CA ILE A 216 19.77 -2.74 -7.63
C ILE A 216 19.12 -2.08 -6.44
N MET A 217 17.97 -2.61 -6.01
CA MET A 217 17.25 -2.16 -4.82
C MET A 217 17.66 -3.00 -3.61
N GLY A 218 17.63 -2.37 -2.45
CA GLY A 218 17.98 -3.01 -1.19
C GLY A 218 17.42 -2.21 0.01
N PRO A 219 17.77 -2.59 1.23
CA PRO A 219 17.35 -1.87 2.43
C PRO A 219 17.62 -0.36 2.37
N TRP A 220 18.69 0.06 1.72
CA TRP A 220 19.05 1.47 1.52
C TRP A 220 18.01 2.25 0.71
N THR A 221 17.30 1.59 -0.21
CA THR A 221 16.21 2.18 -1.02
C THR A 221 15.07 2.66 -0.12
N ASP A 222 14.67 1.85 0.85
CA ASP A 222 13.65 2.21 1.84
C ASP A 222 14.15 3.28 2.81
N ILE A 223 15.43 3.22 3.22
CA ILE A 223 16.05 4.22 4.10
C ILE A 223 16.09 5.59 3.42
N TYR A 224 16.38 5.66 2.12
CA TYR A 224 16.29 6.92 1.36
C TYR A 224 14.87 7.51 1.44
N ALA A 225 13.84 6.69 1.23
CA ALA A 225 12.44 7.11 1.27
C ALA A 225 12.02 7.58 2.68
N ILE A 226 12.53 6.95 3.75
CA ILE A 226 12.38 7.42 5.13
C ILE A 226 12.96 8.83 5.28
N GLY A 227 14.20 9.07 4.80
CA GLY A 227 14.83 10.39 4.83
C GLY A 227 13.98 11.46 4.14
N ALA A 228 13.40 11.13 2.98
CA ALA A 228 12.49 12.01 2.25
C ALA A 228 11.18 12.29 3.04
N CYS A 229 10.65 11.31 3.77
CA CYS A 229 9.48 11.51 4.64
C CYS A 229 9.82 12.42 5.83
N VAL A 230 10.97 12.23 6.49
CA VAL A 230 11.44 13.12 7.56
C VAL A 230 11.56 14.55 7.06
N TYR A 231 12.19 14.75 5.90
CA TYR A 231 12.32 16.06 5.28
C TYR A 231 10.95 16.71 5.01
N ALA A 232 9.97 15.94 4.51
CA ALA A 232 8.62 16.44 4.27
C ALA A 232 7.89 16.91 5.56
N CYS A 233 8.24 16.34 6.72
CA CYS A 233 7.71 16.76 8.03
C CYS A 233 8.35 18.04 8.56
N MET A 234 9.53 18.43 8.04
CA MET A 234 10.29 19.59 8.50
C MET A 234 9.98 20.86 7.73
N GLN A 235 9.27 20.74 6.61
CA GLN A 235 8.82 21.83 5.73
C GLN A 235 7.40 22.29 6.05
#